data_dcc543a4ffa6898df51a20adca927c60
#
_entry.id   dcc543a4ffa6898df51a20adca927c60
#
_cell.length_a   1.000
_cell.length_b   1.000
_cell.length_c   1.000
_cell.angle_alpha   90.00
_cell.angle_beta   90.00
_cell.angle_gamma   90.00
#
_symmetry.space_group_name_H-M   'P 1'
#
loop_
_entity.id
_entity.type
_entity.pdbx_description
1 polymer ?
#
loop_
_entity_poly.entity_id
_entity_poly.type
_entity_poly.pdbx_seq_one_letter_code
_entity_poly.pdbx_strand_id
1 'polypeptide(L)'
;MSGVPLKLVYVTPAIYSAGGVERVVTLKANYFAEVYGYDVTIIVTEGKGRSSFFPLSSRVQVINFELGFEELWNVGFLKKTYLYLQKIRKYKQLLEEELLRIRPNITISTLRREINFINNIEDGSKKIGELHVNRANYRNFKTEESNLLKNLFAKFWSSRLVGHLKKLDRLVVLTEKDKEDWVELEHVDVIPDPLPFVPVSVSPLTEKRVIVVARYSHEKGIDLLLEAWAQVEKNTIDWRLDVFGDGDTAPFEHLMDELSIDRRRCQLNGRTTDIEQEYLKSSIAVCSSRFEGFGMSIVEAMACGLPVVAFDCPWGPHSIINEGEDGILVENGNPSALAQGILSLVNDTVLCKKMSEVAVQNVQRFNIEHIATQWRQMFESL
;
A
#
# COMPACT_ATOMS: atom_id res chain seq x y z
N MET A 1 -1.45 -22.80 -28.05
CA MET A 1 -2.91 -22.93 -27.80
C MET A 1 -3.53 -21.56 -27.95
N SER A 2 -4.26 -21.34 -29.05
CA SER A 2 -5.04 -20.09 -29.26
C SER A 2 -6.36 -20.20 -28.49
N GLY A 3 -6.26 -20.13 -27.18
CA GLY A 3 -7.43 -20.05 -26.32
C GLY A 3 -7.96 -18.63 -26.27
N VAL A 4 -9.26 -18.50 -26.05
CA VAL A 4 -9.92 -17.21 -25.75
C VAL A 4 -9.17 -16.53 -24.59
N PRO A 5 -8.77 -15.25 -24.71
CA PRO A 5 -8.04 -14.58 -23.64
C PRO A 5 -8.86 -14.58 -22.33
N LEU A 6 -8.14 -14.77 -21.21
CA LEU A 6 -8.76 -14.71 -19.89
C LEU A 6 -9.36 -13.31 -19.67
N LYS A 7 -10.61 -13.25 -19.23
CA LYS A 7 -11.28 -11.99 -18.91
C LYS A 7 -11.17 -11.70 -17.43
N LEU A 8 -10.52 -10.60 -17.08
CA LEU A 8 -10.36 -10.13 -15.70
C LEU A 8 -11.16 -8.85 -15.46
N VAL A 9 -11.86 -8.79 -14.34
CA VAL A 9 -12.47 -7.55 -13.86
C VAL A 9 -11.90 -7.19 -12.51
N TYR A 10 -11.28 -6.01 -12.42
CA TYR A 10 -10.96 -5.38 -11.14
C TYR A 10 -12.11 -4.50 -10.67
N VAL A 11 -12.44 -4.58 -9.39
CA VAL A 11 -13.42 -3.71 -8.73
C VAL A 11 -12.72 -2.94 -7.61
N THR A 12 -12.58 -1.63 -7.79
CA THR A 12 -11.88 -0.73 -6.86
C THR A 12 -12.60 0.61 -6.76
N PRO A 13 -12.47 1.38 -5.66
CA PRO A 13 -13.14 2.69 -5.56
C PRO A 13 -12.70 3.68 -6.62
N ALA A 14 -11.41 3.78 -6.89
CA ALA A 14 -10.82 4.80 -7.76
C ALA A 14 -9.46 4.35 -8.32
N ILE A 15 -9.01 5.04 -9.39
CA ILE A 15 -7.66 4.95 -9.94
C ILE A 15 -7.07 6.34 -10.25
N TYR A 16 -7.73 7.41 -9.82
CA TYR A 16 -7.34 8.80 -10.12
C TYR A 16 -6.46 9.44 -9.04
N SER A 17 -6.20 8.76 -7.94
CA SER A 17 -5.33 9.26 -6.86
C SER A 17 -3.96 8.61 -6.87
N ALA A 18 -2.98 9.28 -6.24
CA ALA A 18 -1.58 8.79 -6.14
C ALA A 18 -1.41 7.77 -5.00
N GLY A 19 -2.41 6.92 -4.75
CA GLY A 19 -2.36 5.91 -3.69
C GLY A 19 -1.61 4.65 -4.11
N GLY A 20 -1.14 3.88 -3.12
CA GLY A 20 -0.45 2.61 -3.36
C GLY A 20 -1.34 1.57 -4.06
N VAL A 21 -2.60 1.46 -3.64
CA VAL A 21 -3.57 0.51 -4.23
C VAL A 21 -3.83 0.84 -5.70
N GLU A 22 -4.06 2.12 -6.02
CA GLU A 22 -4.29 2.59 -7.38
C GLU A 22 -3.08 2.29 -8.28
N ARG A 23 -1.88 2.48 -7.75
CA ARG A 23 -0.62 2.18 -8.45
C ARG A 23 -0.48 0.70 -8.74
N VAL A 24 -0.68 -0.14 -7.74
CA VAL A 24 -0.58 -1.61 -7.85
C VAL A 24 -1.63 -2.18 -8.81
N VAL A 25 -2.89 -1.76 -8.69
CA VAL A 25 -3.97 -2.21 -9.60
C VAL A 25 -3.66 -1.81 -11.04
N THR A 26 -3.25 -0.56 -11.27
CA THR A 26 -2.90 -0.07 -12.61
C THR A 26 -1.71 -0.83 -13.20
N LEU A 27 -0.65 -1.06 -12.43
CA LEU A 27 0.54 -1.77 -12.86
C LEU A 27 0.23 -3.22 -13.26
N LYS A 28 -0.52 -3.95 -12.42
CA LYS A 28 -0.93 -5.32 -12.72
C LYS A 28 -1.88 -5.40 -13.91
N ALA A 29 -2.87 -4.50 -13.99
CA ALA A 29 -3.80 -4.45 -15.11
C ALA A 29 -3.08 -4.25 -16.45
N ASN A 30 -2.12 -3.32 -16.48
CA ASN A 30 -1.27 -3.10 -17.66
C ASN A 30 -0.49 -4.36 -18.04
N TYR A 31 0.18 -4.98 -17.07
CA TYR A 31 0.99 -6.17 -17.32
C TYR A 31 0.15 -7.35 -17.84
N PHE A 32 -1.01 -7.60 -17.24
CA PHE A 32 -1.91 -8.66 -17.67
C PHE A 32 -2.46 -8.41 -19.07
N ALA A 33 -2.79 -7.18 -19.42
CA ALA A 33 -3.30 -6.84 -20.74
C ALA A 33 -2.21 -6.84 -21.81
N GLU A 34 -1.02 -6.32 -21.53
CA GLU A 34 0.05 -6.14 -22.51
C GLU A 34 0.88 -7.40 -22.72
N VAL A 35 1.26 -8.08 -21.61
CA VAL A 35 2.18 -9.21 -21.64
C VAL A 35 1.45 -10.54 -21.75
N TYR A 36 0.37 -10.73 -20.96
CA TYR A 36 -0.39 -11.99 -21.04
C TYR A 36 -1.54 -11.95 -22.05
N GLY A 37 -1.86 -10.78 -22.59
CA GLY A 37 -2.93 -10.63 -23.58
C GLY A 37 -4.33 -10.87 -22.97
N TYR A 38 -4.51 -10.67 -21.67
CA TYR A 38 -5.81 -10.80 -21.02
C TYR A 38 -6.72 -9.64 -21.39
N ASP A 39 -8.03 -9.88 -21.40
CA ASP A 39 -9.07 -8.85 -21.53
C ASP A 39 -9.34 -8.28 -20.13
N VAL A 40 -8.79 -7.09 -19.85
CA VAL A 40 -8.81 -6.50 -18.50
C VAL A 40 -9.74 -5.30 -18.47
N THR A 41 -10.70 -5.34 -17.53
CA THR A 41 -11.60 -4.22 -17.24
C THR A 41 -11.43 -3.79 -15.79
N ILE A 42 -11.32 -2.48 -15.54
CA ILE A 42 -11.33 -1.90 -14.19
C ILE A 42 -12.67 -1.18 -13.99
N ILE A 43 -13.44 -1.60 -12.99
CA ILE A 43 -14.69 -0.95 -12.59
C ILE A 43 -14.39 -0.07 -11.37
N VAL A 44 -14.71 1.23 -11.47
CA VAL A 44 -14.53 2.20 -10.39
C VAL A 44 -15.85 2.86 -10.00
N THR A 45 -15.96 3.31 -8.75
CA THR A 45 -17.18 3.93 -8.21
C THR A 45 -17.09 5.45 -8.07
N GLU A 46 -15.86 5.96 -8.07
CA GLU A 46 -15.54 7.38 -7.86
C GLU A 46 -14.79 7.93 -9.08
N GLY A 47 -14.63 9.24 -9.14
CA GLY A 47 -13.72 9.86 -10.11
C GLY A 47 -14.33 10.92 -11.02
N LYS A 48 -15.62 10.99 -11.21
CA LYS A 48 -16.32 12.04 -12.00
C LYS A 48 -15.59 12.42 -13.29
N GLY A 49 -15.27 11.44 -14.13
CA GLY A 49 -14.57 11.68 -15.40
C GLY A 49 -13.07 11.96 -15.27
N ARG A 50 -12.49 11.89 -14.04
CA ARG A 50 -11.03 12.00 -13.87
C ARG A 50 -10.33 10.78 -14.48
N SER A 51 -9.24 11.02 -15.19
CA SER A 51 -8.37 9.96 -15.74
C SER A 51 -7.61 9.23 -14.63
N SER A 52 -7.06 8.09 -14.95
CA SER A 52 -6.10 7.38 -14.06
C SER A 52 -4.93 8.30 -13.74
N PHE A 53 -4.49 8.29 -12.48
CA PHE A 53 -3.31 9.04 -12.05
C PHE A 53 -2.02 8.43 -12.63
N PHE A 54 -1.91 7.09 -12.55
CA PHE A 54 -0.80 6.37 -13.15
C PHE A 54 -1.10 6.02 -14.62
N PRO A 55 -0.08 5.94 -15.49
CA PRO A 55 -0.28 5.58 -16.88
C PRO A 55 -1.04 4.24 -17.02
N LEU A 56 -2.13 4.25 -17.78
CA LEU A 56 -2.95 3.09 -18.04
C LEU A 56 -2.88 2.72 -19.52
N SER A 57 -2.65 1.45 -19.79
CA SER A 57 -2.62 0.91 -21.16
C SER A 57 -3.95 1.10 -21.87
N SER A 58 -3.91 1.44 -23.15
CA SER A 58 -5.09 1.52 -24.00
C SER A 58 -5.82 0.18 -24.17
N ARG A 59 -5.20 -0.94 -23.79
CA ARG A 59 -5.80 -2.28 -23.79
C ARG A 59 -6.67 -2.54 -22.56
N VAL A 60 -6.55 -1.71 -21.51
CA VAL A 60 -7.35 -1.83 -20.29
C VAL A 60 -8.58 -0.98 -20.41
N GLN A 61 -9.77 -1.58 -20.26
CA GLN A 61 -11.02 -0.86 -20.23
C GLN A 61 -11.30 -0.30 -18.84
N VAL A 62 -11.87 0.90 -18.76
CA VAL A 62 -12.31 1.50 -17.49
C VAL A 62 -13.79 1.82 -17.57
N ILE A 63 -14.55 1.33 -16.59
CA ILE A 63 -15.98 1.62 -16.41
C ILE A 63 -16.14 2.37 -15.10
N ASN A 64 -16.67 3.60 -15.17
CA ASN A 64 -16.90 4.41 -13.98
C ASN A 64 -18.40 4.53 -13.70
N PHE A 65 -18.84 4.09 -12.53
CA PHE A 65 -20.24 4.19 -12.11
C PHE A 65 -20.62 5.56 -11.55
N GLU A 66 -19.65 6.40 -11.28
CA GLU A 66 -19.83 7.78 -10.78
C GLU A 66 -20.81 7.88 -9.60
N LEU A 67 -20.68 6.97 -8.64
CA LEU A 67 -21.59 6.91 -7.50
C LEU A 67 -21.35 8.03 -6.49
N GLY A 68 -20.13 8.57 -6.41
CA GLY A 68 -19.80 9.73 -5.60
C GLY A 68 -20.02 9.49 -4.09
N PHE A 69 -19.57 8.37 -3.53
CA PHE A 69 -19.62 8.12 -2.09
C PHE A 69 -18.82 9.16 -1.28
N GLU A 70 -17.78 9.75 -1.89
CA GLU A 70 -16.98 10.81 -1.28
C GLU A 70 -17.81 12.05 -0.93
N GLU A 71 -18.88 12.33 -1.66
CA GLU A 71 -19.78 13.46 -1.39
C GLU A 71 -20.54 13.35 -0.07
N LEU A 72 -20.60 12.13 0.48
CA LEU A 72 -21.31 11.88 1.73
C LEU A 72 -20.55 12.36 2.98
N TRP A 73 -19.28 12.78 2.84
CA TRP A 73 -18.47 13.22 3.99
C TRP A 73 -19.06 14.47 4.68
N ASN A 74 -19.64 15.38 3.90
CA ASN A 74 -20.16 16.66 4.37
C ASN A 74 -21.67 16.66 4.63
N VAL A 75 -22.30 15.49 4.78
CA VAL A 75 -23.75 15.35 4.92
C VAL A 75 -24.12 14.91 6.33
N GLY A 76 -25.15 15.51 6.93
CA GLY A 76 -25.66 15.13 8.26
C GLY A 76 -26.10 13.65 8.35
N PHE A 77 -25.97 13.04 9.52
CA PHE A 77 -26.04 11.60 9.76
C PHE A 77 -27.26 10.88 9.15
N LEU A 78 -28.48 11.35 9.38
CA LEU A 78 -29.70 10.70 8.85
C LEU A 78 -29.75 10.74 7.32
N LYS A 79 -29.49 11.91 6.73
CA LYS A 79 -29.43 12.09 5.28
C LYS A 79 -28.29 11.27 4.67
N LYS A 80 -27.13 11.22 5.31
CA LYS A 80 -25.97 10.39 4.93
C LYS A 80 -26.35 8.92 4.85
N THR A 81 -27.00 8.40 5.89
CA THR A 81 -27.44 6.99 5.95
C THR A 81 -28.40 6.66 4.80
N TYR A 82 -29.42 7.50 4.59
CA TYR A 82 -30.38 7.31 3.50
C TYR A 82 -29.71 7.30 2.12
N LEU A 83 -28.89 8.33 1.83
CA LEU A 83 -28.17 8.43 0.56
C LEU A 83 -27.18 7.28 0.36
N TYR A 84 -26.50 6.87 1.43
CA TYR A 84 -25.59 5.73 1.41
C TYR A 84 -26.31 4.45 0.99
N LEU A 85 -27.47 4.16 1.56
CA LEU A 85 -28.28 2.98 1.21
C LEU A 85 -28.76 3.03 -0.24
N GLN A 86 -29.17 4.19 -0.73
CA GLN A 86 -29.54 4.36 -2.16
C GLN A 86 -28.35 4.09 -3.07
N LYS A 87 -27.16 4.70 -2.77
CA LYS A 87 -25.94 4.50 -3.55
C LYS A 87 -25.48 3.04 -3.55
N ILE A 88 -25.59 2.32 -2.41
CA ILE A 88 -25.26 0.88 -2.33
C ILE A 88 -26.21 0.04 -3.18
N ARG A 89 -27.52 0.32 -3.18
CA ARG A 89 -28.48 -0.39 -4.04
C ARG A 89 -28.15 -0.19 -5.52
N LYS A 90 -27.89 1.07 -5.91
CA LYS A 90 -27.48 1.41 -7.28
C LYS A 90 -26.16 0.73 -7.66
N TYR A 91 -25.18 0.73 -6.74
CA TYR A 91 -23.88 0.07 -6.94
C TYR A 91 -24.06 -1.43 -7.22
N LYS A 92 -24.85 -2.10 -6.37
CA LYS A 92 -25.12 -3.53 -6.55
C LYS A 92 -25.74 -3.81 -7.93
N GLN A 93 -26.77 -3.06 -8.31
CA GLN A 93 -27.43 -3.23 -9.61
C GLN A 93 -26.47 -3.02 -10.79
N LEU A 94 -25.72 -1.90 -10.81
CA LEU A 94 -24.78 -1.59 -11.89
C LEU A 94 -23.66 -2.63 -11.98
N LEU A 95 -23.14 -3.09 -10.82
CA LEU A 95 -22.08 -4.09 -10.82
C LEU A 95 -22.58 -5.44 -11.32
N GLU A 96 -23.79 -5.84 -10.94
CA GLU A 96 -24.43 -7.07 -11.41
C GLU A 96 -24.69 -7.02 -12.93
N GLU A 97 -25.25 -5.92 -13.44
CA GLU A 97 -25.50 -5.69 -14.88
C GLU A 97 -24.20 -5.78 -15.69
N GLU A 98 -23.13 -5.12 -15.24
CA GLU A 98 -21.83 -5.13 -15.93
C GLU A 98 -21.13 -6.48 -15.87
N LEU A 99 -21.11 -7.16 -14.72
CA LEU A 99 -20.51 -8.48 -14.62
C LEU A 99 -21.24 -9.53 -15.48
N LEU A 100 -22.56 -9.48 -15.52
CA LEU A 100 -23.38 -10.34 -16.40
C LEU A 100 -23.15 -10.01 -17.89
N ARG A 101 -22.88 -8.76 -18.23
CA ARG A 101 -22.56 -8.32 -19.61
C ARG A 101 -21.17 -8.77 -20.05
N ILE A 102 -20.16 -8.54 -19.20
CA ILE A 102 -18.74 -8.86 -19.47
C ILE A 102 -18.52 -10.37 -19.45
N ARG A 103 -19.16 -11.07 -18.51
CA ARG A 103 -18.95 -12.50 -18.19
C ARG A 103 -17.46 -12.80 -17.99
N PRO A 104 -16.85 -12.19 -16.97
CA PRO A 104 -15.44 -12.42 -16.70
C PRO A 104 -15.18 -13.86 -16.25
N ASN A 105 -13.96 -14.32 -16.42
CA ASN A 105 -13.51 -15.56 -15.80
C ASN A 105 -13.21 -15.33 -14.31
N ILE A 106 -12.65 -14.16 -14.00
CA ILE A 106 -12.19 -13.79 -12.66
C ILE A 106 -12.61 -12.35 -12.36
N THR A 107 -13.15 -12.13 -11.17
CA THR A 107 -13.43 -10.80 -10.61
C THR A 107 -12.59 -10.59 -9.36
N ILE A 108 -11.74 -9.56 -9.36
CA ILE A 108 -10.85 -9.20 -8.25
C ILE A 108 -11.39 -7.95 -7.57
N SER A 109 -11.68 -8.04 -6.30
CA SER A 109 -12.18 -6.94 -5.47
C SER A 109 -11.07 -6.45 -4.52
N THR A 110 -10.86 -5.13 -4.45
CA THR A 110 -10.00 -4.52 -3.41
C THR A 110 -10.70 -4.42 -2.05
N LEU A 111 -11.74 -5.20 -1.85
CA LEU A 111 -12.44 -5.44 -0.58
C LEU A 111 -12.99 -4.17 0.10
N ARG A 112 -13.58 -3.28 -0.70
CA ARG A 112 -14.23 -2.09 -0.16
C ARG A 112 -15.73 -2.36 0.12
N ARG A 113 -16.63 -1.63 -0.50
CA ARG A 113 -18.09 -1.74 -0.23
C ARG A 113 -18.71 -2.98 -0.86
N GLU A 114 -18.20 -3.39 -2.01
CA GLU A 114 -18.67 -4.49 -2.85
C GLU A 114 -18.59 -5.86 -2.16
N ILE A 115 -17.67 -6.06 -1.22
CA ILE A 115 -17.54 -7.33 -0.49
C ILE A 115 -18.85 -7.76 0.19
N ASN A 116 -19.72 -6.80 0.53
CA ASN A 116 -21.01 -7.10 1.16
C ASN A 116 -22.01 -7.78 0.23
N PHE A 117 -21.79 -7.76 -1.11
CA PHE A 117 -22.75 -8.29 -2.08
C PHE A 117 -22.13 -8.96 -3.32
N ILE A 118 -20.83 -8.80 -3.59
CA ILE A 118 -20.17 -9.32 -4.78
C ILE A 118 -20.30 -10.84 -4.93
N ASN A 119 -20.26 -11.56 -3.80
CA ASN A 119 -20.43 -13.00 -3.77
C ASN A 119 -21.85 -13.49 -4.10
N ASN A 120 -22.82 -12.59 -4.18
CA ASN A 120 -24.20 -12.92 -4.52
C ASN A 120 -24.51 -12.64 -6.01
N ILE A 121 -23.51 -12.23 -6.78
CA ILE A 121 -23.63 -12.00 -8.23
C ILE A 121 -23.21 -13.29 -8.95
N GLU A 122 -24.18 -13.94 -9.57
CA GLU A 122 -24.02 -15.24 -10.25
C GLU A 122 -23.66 -15.02 -11.73
N ASP A 123 -22.51 -14.40 -11.98
CA ASP A 123 -21.98 -14.11 -13.32
C ASP A 123 -21.05 -15.23 -13.86
N GLY A 124 -20.82 -16.27 -13.06
CA GLY A 124 -19.96 -17.40 -13.37
C GLY A 124 -18.47 -17.17 -13.11
N SER A 125 -18.06 -15.95 -12.70
CA SER A 125 -16.64 -15.67 -12.42
C SER A 125 -16.22 -16.18 -11.04
N LYS A 126 -14.94 -16.52 -10.94
CA LYS A 126 -14.27 -16.73 -9.66
C LYS A 126 -14.06 -15.40 -8.94
N LYS A 127 -14.38 -15.35 -7.65
CA LYS A 127 -14.31 -14.12 -6.83
C LYS A 127 -13.06 -14.12 -5.97
N ILE A 128 -12.18 -13.18 -6.23
CA ILE A 128 -10.93 -13.00 -5.48
C ILE A 128 -11.00 -11.70 -4.70
N GLY A 129 -10.65 -11.75 -3.42
CA GLY A 129 -10.41 -10.55 -2.62
C GLY A 129 -8.93 -10.25 -2.57
N GLU A 130 -8.53 -9.01 -2.84
CA GLU A 130 -7.16 -8.53 -2.70
C GLU A 130 -7.09 -7.49 -1.58
N LEU A 131 -6.35 -7.80 -0.52
CA LEU A 131 -6.30 -6.99 0.69
C LEU A 131 -4.96 -6.23 0.79
N HIS A 132 -4.99 -4.91 0.63
CA HIS A 132 -3.81 -4.03 0.70
C HIS A 132 -3.56 -3.42 2.08
N VAL A 133 -4.29 -3.86 3.08
CA VAL A 133 -4.10 -3.49 4.49
C VAL A 133 -4.11 -4.76 5.33
N ASN A 134 -3.37 -4.79 6.43
CA ASN A 134 -3.38 -5.96 7.30
C ASN A 134 -4.72 -6.13 8.04
N ARG A 135 -4.98 -7.34 8.53
CA ARG A 135 -6.22 -7.70 9.24
C ARG A 135 -6.55 -6.75 10.39
N ALA A 136 -5.56 -6.36 11.18
CA ALA A 136 -5.79 -5.53 12.37
C ALA A 136 -6.34 -4.14 12.02
N ASN A 137 -5.98 -3.62 10.85
CA ASN A 137 -6.40 -2.31 10.36
C ASN A 137 -7.54 -2.37 9.34
N TYR A 138 -7.86 -3.56 8.84
CA TYR A 138 -8.95 -3.72 7.90
C TYR A 138 -10.30 -3.60 8.60
N ARG A 139 -11.00 -2.48 8.34
CA ARG A 139 -12.31 -2.15 8.94
C ARG A 139 -12.28 -2.28 10.47
N ASN A 140 -11.22 -1.76 11.09
CA ASN A 140 -11.10 -1.79 12.53
C ASN A 140 -12.16 -0.90 13.16
N PHE A 141 -13.14 -1.51 13.85
CA PHE A 141 -14.20 -0.82 14.56
C PHE A 141 -13.89 -0.63 16.07
N LYS A 142 -12.69 -1.02 16.50
CA LYS A 142 -12.26 -0.79 17.89
C LYS A 142 -11.91 0.68 18.07
N THR A 143 -12.63 1.37 18.95
CA THR A 143 -12.29 2.71 19.42
C THR A 143 -11.72 2.60 20.82
N GLU A 144 -10.79 3.47 21.20
CA GLU A 144 -10.16 3.50 22.52
C GLU A 144 -11.19 3.66 23.66
N GLU A 145 -12.34 4.26 23.38
CA GLU A 145 -13.49 4.34 24.29
C GLU A 145 -14.45 3.16 24.06
N SER A 146 -14.13 1.98 24.60
CA SER A 146 -14.94 0.78 24.42
C SER A 146 -16.08 0.68 25.42
N ASN A 147 -17.31 0.98 24.98
CA ASN A 147 -18.54 0.54 25.62
C ASN A 147 -18.88 -0.90 25.25
N LEU A 148 -19.50 -1.66 26.16
CA LEU A 148 -19.91 -3.06 25.92
C LEU A 148 -20.74 -3.21 24.63
N LEU A 149 -21.63 -2.25 24.35
CA LEU A 149 -22.44 -2.19 23.14
C LEU A 149 -21.61 -1.97 21.88
N LYS A 150 -20.58 -1.11 21.92
CA LYS A 150 -19.66 -0.88 20.80
C LYS A 150 -18.84 -2.14 20.50
N ASN A 151 -18.40 -2.87 21.54
CA ASN A 151 -17.65 -4.11 21.38
C ASN A 151 -18.51 -5.23 20.77
N LEU A 152 -19.78 -5.37 21.19
CA LEU A 152 -20.72 -6.32 20.60
C LEU A 152 -21.01 -5.97 19.14
N PHE A 153 -21.18 -4.70 18.81
CA PHE A 153 -21.35 -4.21 17.45
C PHE A 153 -20.12 -4.51 16.59
N ALA A 154 -18.92 -4.18 17.08
CA ALA A 154 -17.66 -4.47 16.38
C ALA A 154 -17.49 -5.98 16.12
N LYS A 155 -17.79 -6.83 17.11
CA LYS A 155 -17.74 -8.29 17.00
C LYS A 155 -18.75 -8.81 15.97
N PHE A 156 -19.98 -8.30 15.97
CA PHE A 156 -21.01 -8.65 14.98
C PHE A 156 -20.57 -8.30 13.56
N TRP A 157 -20.06 -7.09 13.33
CA TRP A 157 -19.60 -6.64 12.04
C TRP A 157 -18.36 -7.39 11.56
N SER A 158 -17.42 -7.68 12.45
CA SER A 158 -16.24 -8.49 12.14
C SER A 158 -16.64 -9.91 11.74
N SER A 159 -17.54 -10.56 12.49
CA SER A 159 -18.06 -11.89 12.16
C SER A 159 -18.77 -11.91 10.79
N ARG A 160 -19.59 -10.88 10.51
CA ARG A 160 -20.26 -10.74 9.21
C ARG A 160 -19.25 -10.54 8.07
N LEU A 161 -18.21 -9.74 8.29
CA LEU A 161 -17.14 -9.54 7.31
C LEU A 161 -16.42 -10.86 7.00
N VAL A 162 -15.99 -11.59 8.03
CA VAL A 162 -15.38 -12.92 7.88
C VAL A 162 -16.31 -13.86 7.12
N GLY A 163 -17.63 -13.81 7.41
CA GLY A 163 -18.65 -14.57 6.67
C GLY A 163 -18.73 -14.24 5.18
N HIS A 164 -18.45 -12.98 4.79
CA HIS A 164 -18.35 -12.61 3.37
C HIS A 164 -17.02 -13.06 2.75
N LEU A 165 -15.90 -12.92 3.48
CA LEU A 165 -14.59 -13.35 3.00
C LEU A 165 -14.53 -14.88 2.79
N LYS A 166 -15.17 -15.67 3.63
CA LYS A 166 -15.29 -17.14 3.47
C LYS A 166 -15.98 -17.58 2.17
N LYS A 167 -16.73 -16.70 1.53
CA LYS A 167 -17.43 -16.99 0.28
C LYS A 167 -16.60 -16.68 -0.97
N LEU A 168 -15.44 -16.06 -0.80
CA LEU A 168 -14.50 -15.83 -1.90
C LEU A 168 -13.83 -17.15 -2.29
N ASP A 169 -13.52 -17.31 -3.57
CA ASP A 169 -12.71 -18.44 -4.04
C ASP A 169 -11.27 -18.33 -3.51
N ARG A 170 -10.74 -17.12 -3.38
CA ARG A 170 -9.43 -16.83 -2.79
C ARG A 170 -9.45 -15.47 -2.07
N LEU A 171 -8.67 -15.38 -0.99
CA LEU A 171 -8.24 -14.11 -0.41
C LEU A 171 -6.73 -13.97 -0.64
N VAL A 172 -6.30 -12.89 -1.27
CA VAL A 172 -4.88 -12.56 -1.44
C VAL A 172 -4.50 -11.51 -0.41
N VAL A 173 -3.45 -11.79 0.33
CA VAL A 173 -2.82 -10.89 1.31
C VAL A 173 -1.36 -10.66 0.92
N LEU A 174 -0.69 -9.68 1.51
CA LEU A 174 0.62 -9.22 1.04
C LEU A 174 1.80 -9.89 1.75
N THR A 175 1.56 -10.49 2.93
CA THR A 175 2.62 -11.08 3.75
C THR A 175 2.18 -12.38 4.42
N GLU A 176 3.13 -13.27 4.71
CA GLU A 176 2.84 -14.51 5.44
C GLU A 176 2.27 -14.22 6.84
N LYS A 177 2.77 -13.15 7.48
CA LYS A 177 2.28 -12.73 8.80
C LYS A 177 0.81 -12.31 8.77
N ASP A 178 0.36 -11.63 7.70
CA ASP A 178 -1.06 -11.28 7.55
C ASP A 178 -1.90 -12.55 7.28
N LYS A 179 -1.38 -13.51 6.51
CA LYS A 179 -2.04 -14.81 6.30
C LYS A 179 -2.25 -15.58 7.60
N GLU A 180 -1.23 -15.62 8.48
CA GLU A 180 -1.35 -16.25 9.79
C GLU A 180 -2.48 -15.65 10.63
N ASP A 181 -2.79 -14.38 10.47
CA ASP A 181 -3.87 -13.71 11.18
C ASP A 181 -5.27 -14.13 10.70
N TRP A 182 -5.42 -14.70 9.48
CA TRP A 182 -6.68 -15.12 8.88
C TRP A 182 -7.02 -16.61 9.15
N VAL A 183 -6.84 -17.06 10.38
CA VAL A 183 -7.04 -18.48 10.81
C VAL A 183 -8.42 -19.07 10.50
N GLU A 184 -9.44 -18.23 10.27
CA GLU A 184 -10.80 -18.70 9.98
C GLU A 184 -11.03 -18.96 8.48
N LEU A 185 -10.07 -18.60 7.61
CA LEU A 185 -10.17 -18.72 6.15
C LEU A 185 -9.27 -19.85 5.66
N GLU A 186 -9.81 -20.68 4.76
CA GLU A 186 -9.09 -21.84 4.21
C GLU A 186 -8.28 -21.52 2.96
N HIS A 187 -8.70 -20.50 2.20
CA HIS A 187 -8.15 -20.15 0.89
C HIS A 187 -7.50 -18.78 0.91
N VAL A 188 -6.37 -18.66 1.62
CA VAL A 188 -5.58 -17.43 1.70
C VAL A 188 -4.23 -17.65 1.02
N ASP A 189 -3.98 -16.88 -0.04
CA ASP A 189 -2.72 -16.86 -0.76
C ASP A 189 -1.91 -15.61 -0.39
N VAL A 190 -0.60 -15.73 -0.38
CA VAL A 190 0.32 -14.60 -0.17
C VAL A 190 0.92 -14.21 -1.50
N ILE A 191 0.57 -13.03 -2.00
CA ILE A 191 1.15 -12.46 -3.21
C ILE A 191 1.47 -10.99 -2.91
N PRO A 192 2.75 -10.63 -2.77
CA PRO A 192 3.17 -9.27 -2.46
C PRO A 192 2.79 -8.26 -3.55
N ASP A 193 2.76 -6.98 -3.18
CA ASP A 193 2.63 -5.91 -4.16
C ASP A 193 3.89 -5.84 -5.05
N PRO A 194 3.74 -5.64 -6.36
CA PRO A 194 4.87 -5.53 -7.27
C PRO A 194 5.63 -4.22 -7.10
N LEU A 195 6.93 -4.26 -7.35
CA LEU A 195 7.77 -3.08 -7.46
C LEU A 195 7.19 -2.10 -8.49
N PRO A 196 6.96 -0.83 -8.13
CA PRO A 196 6.19 0.08 -8.98
C PRO A 196 6.97 0.63 -10.18
N PHE A 197 8.29 0.56 -10.14
CA PHE A 197 9.20 0.95 -11.22
C PHE A 197 10.53 0.23 -11.10
N VAL A 198 11.22 0.06 -12.20
CA VAL A 198 12.59 -0.42 -12.23
C VAL A 198 13.49 0.79 -12.54
N PRO A 199 14.32 1.24 -11.60
CA PRO A 199 15.16 2.40 -11.82
C PRO A 199 16.23 2.12 -12.89
N VAL A 200 16.59 3.14 -13.68
CA VAL A 200 17.65 3.03 -14.71
C VAL A 200 19.05 3.03 -14.11
N SER A 201 19.20 3.42 -12.89
CA SER A 201 20.46 3.45 -12.13
C SER A 201 20.19 3.27 -10.64
N VAL A 202 21.26 3.06 -9.87
CA VAL A 202 21.19 3.05 -8.40
C VAL A 202 21.86 4.28 -7.83
N SER A 203 21.52 4.64 -6.59
CA SER A 203 22.16 5.75 -5.89
C SER A 203 23.67 5.50 -5.75
N PRO A 204 24.51 6.51 -6.03
CA PRO A 204 25.95 6.43 -5.78
C PRO A 204 26.31 6.48 -4.27
N LEU A 205 25.33 6.75 -3.40
CA LEU A 205 25.47 6.89 -1.94
C LEU A 205 26.47 7.99 -1.53
N THR A 206 26.62 9.02 -2.33
CA THR A 206 27.58 10.12 -2.10
C THR A 206 26.97 11.29 -1.34
N GLU A 207 25.64 11.42 -1.41
CA GLU A 207 24.94 12.51 -0.75
C GLU A 207 24.70 12.16 0.73
N LYS A 208 25.01 13.08 1.63
CA LYS A 208 24.73 12.93 3.06
C LYS A 208 23.24 13.22 3.35
N ARG A 209 22.38 12.36 2.81
CA ARG A 209 20.95 12.57 2.79
C ARG A 209 20.20 11.30 3.20
N VAL A 210 19.35 11.45 4.20
CA VAL A 210 18.34 10.46 4.61
C VAL A 210 17.02 10.86 3.96
N ILE A 211 16.33 9.91 3.36
CA ILE A 211 15.01 10.14 2.74
C ILE A 211 13.92 9.33 3.43
N VAL A 212 12.75 9.95 3.59
CA VAL A 212 11.52 9.30 4.02
C VAL A 212 10.41 9.61 3.01
N VAL A 213 9.71 8.58 2.56
CA VAL A 213 8.56 8.74 1.66
C VAL A 213 7.33 8.18 2.36
N ALA A 214 6.51 9.08 2.92
CA ALA A 214 5.36 8.72 3.74
C ALA A 214 4.35 9.87 3.82
N ARG A 215 3.06 9.54 3.97
CA ARG A 215 2.04 10.55 4.28
C ARG A 215 2.28 11.15 5.67
N TYR A 216 1.94 12.42 5.84
CA TYR A 216 1.97 13.07 7.16
C TYR A 216 0.75 12.62 7.97
N SER A 217 0.84 11.45 8.56
CA SER A 217 -0.25 10.82 9.32
C SER A 217 0.30 10.00 10.49
N HIS A 218 -0.54 9.77 11.50
CA HIS A 218 -0.12 9.08 12.73
C HIS A 218 0.49 7.70 12.46
N GLU A 219 -0.10 6.93 11.53
CA GLU A 219 0.38 5.59 11.19
C GLU A 219 1.79 5.57 10.63
N LYS A 220 2.25 6.69 10.01
CA LYS A 220 3.58 6.79 9.40
C LYS A 220 4.67 7.24 10.37
N GLY A 221 4.30 7.60 11.60
CA GLY A 221 5.25 7.82 12.68
C GLY A 221 6.25 8.95 12.42
N ILE A 222 5.83 10.02 11.73
CA ILE A 222 6.72 11.17 11.44
C ILE A 222 7.15 11.88 12.73
N ASP A 223 6.32 11.86 13.77
CA ASP A 223 6.67 12.32 15.11
C ASP A 223 7.84 11.54 15.69
N LEU A 224 7.81 10.21 15.64
CA LEU A 224 8.89 9.33 16.09
C LEU A 224 10.17 9.49 15.25
N LEU A 225 10.00 9.74 13.95
CA LEU A 225 11.11 10.06 13.04
C LEU A 225 11.82 11.34 13.48
N LEU A 226 11.07 12.41 13.77
CA LEU A 226 11.65 13.69 14.20
C LEU A 226 12.37 13.56 15.56
N GLU A 227 11.84 12.79 16.51
CA GLU A 227 12.53 12.48 17.76
C GLU A 227 13.84 11.71 17.54
N ALA A 228 13.85 10.78 16.58
CA ALA A 228 15.07 10.07 16.17
C ALA A 228 16.05 11.01 15.47
N TRP A 229 15.56 11.83 14.55
CA TRP A 229 16.38 12.77 13.80
C TRP A 229 17.08 13.79 14.70
N ALA A 230 16.42 14.31 15.72
CA ALA A 230 17.03 15.21 16.71
C ALA A 230 18.26 14.59 17.40
N GLN A 231 18.29 13.25 17.54
CA GLN A 231 19.45 12.55 18.07
C GLN A 231 20.55 12.37 17.00
N VAL A 232 20.16 12.04 15.76
CA VAL A 232 21.08 11.92 14.61
C VAL A 232 21.74 13.26 14.34
N GLU A 233 20.99 14.34 14.32
CA GLU A 233 21.48 15.69 14.04
C GLU A 233 22.55 16.15 15.02
N LYS A 234 22.41 15.83 16.32
CA LYS A 234 23.42 16.13 17.36
C LYS A 234 24.72 15.36 17.17
N ASN A 235 24.68 14.21 16.52
CA ASN A 235 25.84 13.32 16.32
C ASN A 235 26.42 13.43 14.89
N THR A 236 25.91 14.32 14.05
CA THR A 236 26.35 14.51 12.68
C THR A 236 26.44 16.02 12.36
N ILE A 237 27.29 16.42 11.41
CA ILE A 237 27.47 17.84 11.07
C ILE A 237 26.70 18.22 9.82
N ASP A 238 26.68 17.38 8.80
CA ASP A 238 26.30 17.71 7.42
C ASP A 238 25.29 16.75 6.79
N TRP A 239 24.75 15.81 7.57
CA TRP A 239 23.62 14.99 7.14
C TRP A 239 22.32 15.77 7.22
N ARG A 240 21.43 15.51 6.25
CA ARG A 240 20.09 16.10 6.16
C ARG A 240 19.02 15.02 6.06
N LEU A 241 17.83 15.33 6.53
CA LEU A 241 16.62 14.53 6.39
C LEU A 241 15.63 15.25 5.48
N ASP A 242 15.17 14.56 4.44
CA ASP A 242 14.08 15.03 3.58
C ASP A 242 12.89 14.06 3.67
N VAL A 243 11.74 14.57 4.06
CA VAL A 243 10.47 13.82 4.12
C VAL A 243 9.59 14.25 2.96
N PHE A 244 9.15 13.29 2.14
CA PHE A 244 8.25 13.53 1.01
C PHE A 244 6.91 12.86 1.24
N GLY A 245 5.83 13.60 1.09
CA GLY A 245 4.50 13.02 1.23
C GLY A 245 3.37 14.02 1.15
N ASP A 246 2.17 13.51 1.37
CA ASP A 246 0.94 14.29 1.41
C ASP A 246 0.41 14.38 2.85
N GLY A 247 -0.26 15.46 3.14
CA GLY A 247 -0.88 15.70 4.44
C GLY A 247 -0.52 17.06 5.02
N ASP A 248 -1.01 17.32 6.23
CA ASP A 248 -0.74 18.55 6.97
C ASP A 248 0.63 18.44 7.68
N THR A 249 1.55 19.33 7.35
CA THR A 249 2.90 19.40 7.96
C THR A 249 2.93 20.24 9.24
N ALA A 250 1.95 21.11 9.47
CA ALA A 250 1.99 22.07 10.57
C ALA A 250 2.21 21.46 11.97
N PRO A 251 1.59 20.33 12.34
CA PRO A 251 1.87 19.68 13.64
C PRO A 251 3.32 19.22 13.78
N PHE A 252 3.92 18.76 12.67
CA PHE A 252 5.31 18.27 12.66
C PHE A 252 6.33 19.41 12.63
N GLU A 253 6.01 20.52 11.97
CA GLU A 253 6.81 21.75 12.03
C GLU A 253 6.89 22.31 13.45
N HIS A 254 5.78 22.28 14.19
CA HIS A 254 5.76 22.65 15.60
C HIS A 254 6.65 21.72 16.44
N LEU A 255 6.56 20.42 16.21
CA LEU A 255 7.40 19.43 16.89
C LEU A 255 8.90 19.63 16.58
N MET A 256 9.24 20.00 15.34
CA MET A 256 10.64 20.35 15.00
C MET A 256 11.17 21.51 15.83
N ASP A 257 10.35 22.54 16.07
CA ASP A 257 10.72 23.69 16.91
C ASP A 257 10.90 23.27 18.38
N GLU A 258 10.00 22.45 18.92
CA GLU A 258 10.09 21.88 20.27
C GLU A 258 11.38 21.05 20.46
N LEU A 259 11.73 20.24 19.47
CA LEU A 259 12.94 19.40 19.49
C LEU A 259 14.21 20.17 19.12
N SER A 260 14.11 21.45 18.77
CA SER A 260 15.22 22.32 18.33
C SER A 260 15.97 21.77 17.11
N ILE A 261 15.25 21.18 16.15
CA ILE A 261 15.80 20.63 14.90
C ILE A 261 16.11 21.80 13.93
N ASP A 262 17.28 21.82 13.34
CA ASP A 262 17.67 22.80 12.33
C ASP A 262 16.88 22.58 11.02
N ARG A 263 15.99 23.51 10.69
CA ARG A 263 15.15 23.47 9.49
C ARG A 263 15.95 23.47 8.16
N ARG A 264 17.24 23.79 8.19
CA ARG A 264 18.14 23.66 7.02
C ARG A 264 18.58 22.21 6.81
N ARG A 265 18.52 21.40 7.86
CA ARG A 265 18.92 20.00 7.86
C ARG A 265 17.77 19.02 7.91
N CYS A 266 16.55 19.47 8.19
CA CYS A 266 15.34 18.65 8.14
C CYS A 266 14.26 19.41 7.36
N GLN A 267 13.79 18.82 6.26
CA GLN A 267 12.77 19.42 5.41
C GLN A 267 11.55 18.52 5.27
N LEU A 268 10.38 19.08 5.53
CA LEU A 268 9.09 18.46 5.32
C LEU A 268 8.55 18.92 3.96
N ASN A 269 8.68 18.04 2.95
CA ASN A 269 8.32 18.34 1.58
C ASN A 269 6.91 17.82 1.27
N GLY A 270 6.24 18.44 0.31
CA GLY A 270 5.02 17.92 -0.28
C GLY A 270 5.26 16.69 -1.16
N ARG A 271 4.26 16.31 -1.93
CA ARG A 271 4.41 15.28 -2.95
C ARG A 271 5.40 15.72 -4.03
N THR A 272 6.16 14.76 -4.54
CA THR A 272 6.96 14.93 -5.76
C THR A 272 6.39 14.06 -6.88
N THR A 273 6.55 14.50 -8.11
CA THR A 273 6.22 13.71 -9.32
C THR A 273 7.36 12.80 -9.74
N ASP A 274 8.57 13.02 -9.21
CA ASP A 274 9.80 12.30 -9.56
C ASP A 274 10.50 11.76 -8.31
N ILE A 275 9.79 10.85 -7.63
CA ILE A 275 10.31 10.24 -6.39
C ILE A 275 11.54 9.38 -6.63
N GLU A 276 11.67 8.78 -7.82
CA GLU A 276 12.84 8.00 -8.20
C GLU A 276 14.11 8.85 -8.10
N GLN A 277 14.09 10.07 -8.67
CA GLN A 277 15.24 10.98 -8.59
C GLN A 277 15.56 11.40 -7.15
N GLU A 278 14.56 11.51 -6.29
CA GLU A 278 14.79 11.83 -4.89
C GLU A 278 15.47 10.67 -4.14
N TYR A 279 15.08 9.41 -4.44
CA TYR A 279 15.81 8.25 -3.94
C TYR A 279 17.26 8.21 -4.46
N LEU A 280 17.47 8.40 -5.78
CA LEU A 280 18.81 8.38 -6.38
C LEU A 280 19.77 9.45 -5.83
N LYS A 281 19.25 10.56 -5.29
CA LYS A 281 20.00 11.61 -4.61
C LYS A 281 20.13 11.40 -3.10
N SER A 282 19.85 10.23 -2.59
CA SER A 282 19.88 9.90 -1.17
C SER A 282 20.85 8.74 -0.90
N SER A 283 21.26 8.55 0.34
CA SER A 283 22.16 7.46 0.72
C SER A 283 21.52 6.46 1.68
N ILE A 284 20.52 6.87 2.43
CA ILE A 284 19.81 6.02 3.40
C ILE A 284 18.32 6.34 3.28
N ALA A 285 17.47 5.30 3.27
CA ALA A 285 16.04 5.47 3.41
C ALA A 285 15.57 5.04 4.81
N VAL A 286 14.50 5.66 5.31
CA VAL A 286 13.93 5.32 6.61
C VAL A 286 12.43 5.08 6.50
N CYS A 287 11.95 4.04 7.20
CA CYS A 287 10.53 3.77 7.39
C CYS A 287 10.20 3.79 8.89
N SER A 288 9.59 4.88 9.33
CA SER A 288 9.22 5.12 10.74
C SER A 288 7.79 4.71 11.08
N SER A 289 7.15 3.95 10.21
CA SER A 289 5.73 3.60 10.35
C SER A 289 5.45 2.75 11.59
N ARG A 290 4.38 3.09 12.32
CA ARG A 290 3.88 2.28 13.44
C ARG A 290 3.30 0.94 12.98
N PHE A 291 2.77 0.91 11.77
CA PHE A 291 2.31 -0.30 11.09
C PHE A 291 2.27 -0.08 9.57
N GLU A 292 2.46 -1.16 8.82
CA GLU A 292 2.38 -1.21 7.36
C GLU A 292 1.51 -2.39 6.91
N GLY A 293 0.90 -2.27 5.74
CA GLY A 293 0.31 -3.43 5.06
C GLY A 293 1.39 -4.24 4.35
N PHE A 294 2.27 -3.55 3.62
CA PHE A 294 3.42 -4.10 2.94
C PHE A 294 4.65 -3.21 3.14
N GLY A 295 4.66 -2.01 2.61
CA GLY A 295 5.78 -1.08 2.71
C GLY A 295 6.36 -0.72 1.34
N MET A 296 5.51 -0.19 0.45
CA MET A 296 5.92 0.17 -0.91
C MET A 296 7.14 1.07 -0.97
N SER A 297 7.26 2.05 -0.06
CA SER A 297 8.43 2.94 -0.01
C SER A 297 9.73 2.23 0.34
N ILE A 298 9.66 1.08 1.04
CA ILE A 298 10.83 0.24 1.33
C ILE A 298 11.32 -0.41 0.03
N VAL A 299 10.43 -1.07 -0.72
CA VAL A 299 10.82 -1.72 -1.99
C VAL A 299 11.28 -0.71 -3.04
N GLU A 300 10.68 0.49 -3.08
CA GLU A 300 11.13 1.59 -3.95
C GLU A 300 12.56 2.05 -3.61
N ALA A 301 12.83 2.28 -2.32
CA ALA A 301 14.16 2.69 -1.85
C ALA A 301 15.22 1.61 -2.13
N MET A 302 14.93 0.35 -1.82
CA MET A 302 15.82 -0.78 -2.09
C MET A 302 16.11 -0.95 -3.58
N ALA A 303 15.13 -0.75 -4.45
CA ALA A 303 15.32 -0.78 -5.91
C ALA A 303 16.26 0.32 -6.38
N CYS A 304 16.20 1.51 -5.78
CA CYS A 304 17.12 2.61 -6.03
C CYS A 304 18.51 2.43 -5.35
N GLY A 305 18.76 1.29 -4.71
CA GLY A 305 20.04 0.98 -4.05
C GLY A 305 20.22 1.66 -2.69
N LEU A 306 19.15 2.01 -1.99
CA LEU A 306 19.25 2.55 -0.65
C LEU A 306 19.11 1.44 0.40
N PRO A 307 20.04 1.30 1.34
CA PRO A 307 19.77 0.53 2.55
C PRO A 307 18.68 1.22 3.36
N VAL A 308 17.78 0.42 3.93
CA VAL A 308 16.61 0.93 4.66
C VAL A 308 16.78 0.68 6.15
N VAL A 309 16.56 1.72 6.97
CA VAL A 309 16.37 1.57 8.41
C VAL A 309 14.88 1.67 8.70
N ALA A 310 14.29 0.63 9.27
CA ALA A 310 12.85 0.58 9.50
C ALA A 310 12.50 0.15 10.92
N PHE A 311 11.41 0.67 11.47
CA PHE A 311 10.79 0.00 12.60
C PHE A 311 10.35 -1.42 12.18
N ASP A 312 10.65 -2.42 13.01
CA ASP A 312 10.09 -3.77 12.87
C ASP A 312 8.60 -3.75 13.28
N CYS A 313 7.84 -2.97 12.53
CA CYS A 313 6.41 -2.86 12.75
C CYS A 313 5.68 -4.07 12.17
N PRO A 314 4.51 -4.41 12.72
CA PRO A 314 3.77 -5.58 12.28
C PRO A 314 3.48 -5.59 10.77
N TRP A 315 3.65 -6.74 10.16
CA TRP A 315 3.32 -7.23 8.81
C TRP A 315 4.26 -6.80 7.68
N GLY A 316 4.63 -5.51 7.55
CA GLY A 316 5.30 -5.01 6.33
C GLY A 316 6.82 -5.19 6.28
N PRO A 317 7.59 -4.41 7.05
CA PRO A 317 9.05 -4.29 6.89
C PRO A 317 9.80 -5.62 7.01
N HIS A 318 9.41 -6.46 7.99
CA HIS A 318 10.01 -7.79 8.20
C HIS A 318 9.84 -8.75 7.00
N SER A 319 8.82 -8.52 6.17
CA SER A 319 8.60 -9.34 4.95
C SER A 319 9.47 -8.89 3.77
N ILE A 320 10.07 -7.70 3.88
CA ILE A 320 10.85 -7.08 2.80
C ILE A 320 12.34 -7.06 3.16
N ILE A 321 12.69 -6.66 4.38
CA ILE A 321 14.07 -6.45 4.83
C ILE A 321 14.61 -7.73 5.44
N ASN A 322 15.76 -8.19 4.97
CA ASN A 322 16.59 -9.19 5.62
C ASN A 322 17.53 -8.47 6.58
N GLU A 323 17.22 -8.56 7.88
CA GLU A 323 17.95 -7.87 8.94
C GLU A 323 19.47 -8.08 8.86
N GLY A 324 20.20 -6.96 8.84
CA GLY A 324 21.67 -6.97 8.80
C GLY A 324 22.28 -7.29 7.41
N GLU A 325 21.47 -7.64 6.40
CA GLU A 325 21.94 -7.95 5.05
C GLU A 325 21.65 -6.82 4.06
N ASP A 326 20.40 -6.39 3.96
CA ASP A 326 19.92 -5.39 2.99
C ASP A 326 19.25 -4.17 3.65
N GLY A 327 19.18 -4.15 4.97
CA GLY A 327 18.64 -3.09 5.79
C GLY A 327 18.74 -3.39 7.28
N ILE A 328 18.19 -2.51 8.09
CA ILE A 328 18.21 -2.60 9.55
C ILE A 328 16.78 -2.49 10.07
N LEU A 329 16.33 -3.52 10.79
CA LEU A 329 15.10 -3.52 11.54
C LEU A 329 15.35 -3.14 12.98
N VAL A 330 14.62 -2.17 13.50
CA VAL A 330 14.77 -1.71 14.88
C VAL A 330 13.45 -1.83 15.64
N GLU A 331 13.52 -1.83 16.97
CA GLU A 331 12.35 -1.94 17.83
C GLU A 331 11.24 -0.94 17.44
N ASN A 332 10.04 -1.45 17.20
CA ASN A 332 8.91 -0.63 16.77
C ASN A 332 8.54 0.44 17.81
N GLY A 333 8.39 1.67 17.33
CA GLY A 333 8.02 2.80 18.17
C GLY A 333 9.13 3.31 19.11
N ASN A 334 10.38 2.88 18.91
CA ASN A 334 11.56 3.35 19.68
C ASN A 334 12.41 4.33 18.85
N PRO A 335 12.26 5.67 19.04
CA PRO A 335 13.04 6.67 18.30
C PRO A 335 14.54 6.55 18.52
N SER A 336 14.99 6.14 19.71
CA SER A 336 16.43 6.01 19.99
C SER A 336 17.03 4.83 19.23
N ALA A 337 16.31 3.71 19.12
CA ALA A 337 16.75 2.59 18.30
C ALA A 337 16.82 2.98 16.81
N LEU A 338 15.83 3.76 16.32
CA LEU A 338 15.82 4.27 14.95
C LEU A 338 17.02 5.19 14.69
N ALA A 339 17.31 6.09 15.63
CA ALA A 339 18.49 6.97 15.55
C ALA A 339 19.80 6.18 15.49
N GLN A 340 19.94 5.14 16.32
CA GLN A 340 21.13 4.27 16.32
C GLN A 340 21.27 3.51 14.99
N GLY A 341 20.18 2.98 14.43
CA GLY A 341 20.19 2.34 13.12
C GLY A 341 20.65 3.30 12.01
N ILE A 342 20.15 4.53 12.00
CA ILE A 342 20.60 5.57 11.05
C ILE A 342 22.09 5.88 11.25
N LEU A 343 22.53 6.11 12.49
CA LEU A 343 23.90 6.45 12.80
C LEU A 343 24.90 5.33 12.46
N SER A 344 24.48 4.07 12.53
CA SER A 344 25.35 2.94 12.12
C SER A 344 25.69 3.02 10.64
N LEU A 345 24.74 3.36 9.77
CA LEU A 345 24.96 3.54 8.33
C LEU A 345 25.67 4.85 8.00
N VAL A 346 25.39 5.92 8.73
CA VAL A 346 26.06 7.23 8.60
C VAL A 346 27.54 7.13 8.87
N ASN A 347 27.93 6.35 9.88
CA ASN A 347 29.32 6.22 10.34
C ASN A 347 30.10 5.10 9.63
N ASP A 348 29.42 4.18 8.95
CA ASP A 348 30.05 3.06 8.23
C ASP A 348 29.61 3.03 6.77
N THR A 349 30.35 3.72 5.91
CA THR A 349 30.10 3.79 4.47
C THR A 349 30.31 2.44 3.77
N VAL A 350 31.15 1.56 4.33
CA VAL A 350 31.39 0.22 3.79
C VAL A 350 30.16 -0.66 4.03
N LEU A 351 29.62 -0.63 5.24
CA LEU A 351 28.37 -1.32 5.58
C LEU A 351 27.21 -0.81 4.73
N CYS A 352 27.06 0.52 4.62
CA CYS A 352 26.03 1.16 3.82
C CYS A 352 26.08 0.68 2.35
N LYS A 353 27.26 0.65 1.74
CA LYS A 353 27.45 0.17 0.37
C LYS A 353 27.17 -1.32 0.23
N LYS A 354 27.63 -2.15 1.15
CA LYS A 354 27.36 -3.60 1.15
C LYS A 354 25.86 -3.87 1.21
N MET A 355 25.14 -3.22 2.11
CA MET A 355 23.68 -3.38 2.22
C MET A 355 22.96 -2.91 0.96
N SER A 356 23.41 -1.82 0.35
CA SER A 356 22.87 -1.32 -0.92
C SER A 356 22.95 -2.37 -2.03
N GLU A 357 24.11 -3.00 -2.21
CA GLU A 357 24.32 -4.02 -3.25
C GLU A 357 23.39 -5.23 -3.03
N VAL A 358 23.19 -5.66 -1.79
CA VAL A 358 22.29 -6.76 -1.45
C VAL A 358 20.82 -6.35 -1.61
N ALA A 359 20.46 -5.13 -1.23
CA ALA A 359 19.11 -4.60 -1.36
C ALA A 359 18.62 -4.61 -2.80
N VAL A 360 19.46 -4.16 -3.76
CA VAL A 360 19.15 -4.17 -5.20
C VAL A 360 18.90 -5.59 -5.71
N GLN A 361 19.63 -6.59 -5.22
CA GLN A 361 19.43 -7.98 -5.62
C GLN A 361 18.16 -8.57 -5.02
N ASN A 362 17.97 -8.38 -3.72
CA ASN A 362 16.86 -8.98 -2.98
C ASN A 362 15.49 -8.42 -3.40
N VAL A 363 15.41 -7.13 -3.71
CA VAL A 363 14.16 -6.49 -4.12
C VAL A 363 13.61 -7.02 -5.44
N GLN A 364 14.44 -7.66 -6.28
CA GLN A 364 14.03 -8.24 -7.56
C GLN A 364 12.94 -9.30 -7.44
N ARG A 365 12.79 -9.93 -6.27
CA ARG A 365 11.68 -10.85 -6.00
C ARG A 365 10.29 -10.21 -6.09
N PHE A 366 10.23 -8.88 -6.01
CA PHE A 366 9.00 -8.09 -6.16
C PHE A 366 8.80 -7.53 -7.57
N ASN A 367 9.64 -7.87 -8.54
CA ASN A 367 9.45 -7.46 -9.93
C ASN A 367 8.08 -7.92 -10.44
N ILE A 368 7.46 -7.07 -11.25
CA ILE A 368 6.12 -7.34 -11.81
C ILE A 368 6.02 -8.70 -12.52
N GLU A 369 7.09 -9.15 -13.17
CA GLU A 369 7.14 -10.46 -13.84
C GLU A 369 6.97 -11.63 -12.86
N HIS A 370 7.66 -11.59 -11.72
CA HIS A 370 7.55 -12.61 -10.68
C HIS A 370 6.16 -12.57 -10.03
N ILE A 371 5.70 -11.38 -9.67
CA ILE A 371 4.39 -11.20 -9.04
C ILE A 371 3.26 -11.61 -9.97
N ALA A 372 3.30 -11.18 -11.24
CA ALA A 372 2.29 -11.56 -12.22
C ALA A 372 2.29 -13.07 -12.50
N THR A 373 3.45 -13.72 -12.43
CA THR A 373 3.54 -15.19 -12.55
C THR A 373 2.84 -15.89 -11.41
N GLN A 374 2.98 -15.41 -10.17
CA GLN A 374 2.25 -15.97 -9.00
C GLN A 374 0.74 -15.79 -9.16
N TRP A 375 0.30 -14.60 -9.61
CA TRP A 375 -1.11 -14.34 -9.92
C TRP A 375 -1.63 -15.30 -11.00
N ARG A 376 -0.88 -15.49 -12.09
CA ARG A 376 -1.27 -16.41 -13.16
C ARG A 376 -1.39 -17.85 -12.67
N GLN A 377 -0.43 -18.34 -11.89
CA GLN A 377 -0.47 -19.69 -11.30
C GLN A 377 -1.71 -19.86 -10.39
N MET A 378 -2.03 -18.85 -9.60
CA MET A 378 -3.23 -18.85 -8.77
C MET A 378 -4.50 -18.86 -9.64
N PHE A 379 -4.58 -18.07 -10.73
CA PHE A 379 -5.71 -18.09 -11.66
C PHE A 379 -5.89 -19.46 -12.32
N GLU A 380 -4.80 -20.12 -12.69
CA GLU A 380 -4.82 -21.46 -13.30
C GLU A 380 -5.25 -22.55 -12.31
N SER A 381 -5.17 -22.30 -11.00
CA SER A 381 -5.58 -23.24 -9.94
C SER A 381 -7.06 -23.14 -9.56
N LEU A 382 -7.81 -22.17 -10.09
CA LEU A 382 -9.23 -21.93 -9.82
C LEU A 382 -10.14 -22.68 -10.76
#